data_df01f40ce7fd825339803061657edb62
#
_entry.id   df01f40ce7fd825339803061657edb62
#
_cell.length_a   1.000
_cell.length_b   1.000
_cell.length_c   1.000
_cell.angle_alpha   90.00
_cell.angle_beta   90.00
_cell.angle_gamma   90.00
#
_symmetry.space_group_name_H-M   'P 1'
#
loop_
_entity.id
_entity.type
_entity.pdbx_description
1 polymer ?
#
loop_
_entity_poly.entity_id
_entity_poly.type
_entity_poly.pdbx_seq_one_letter_code
_entity_poly.pdbx_strand_id
1 'polypeptide(L)'
;DIVVLGEGEEVNLEILNAYKEWKKNKTTREDFLYQISSIEGVYIPSLYDVTDNEEKTVKEVVPNRENIPSKPHKRIIKDVENVPYPEKLIVPFIDTVHNRVVLELFRGCTRGCRFCQAGMIYRPIREKSVERLKEIVDKLVKSTGYDEISLSSLSTSDYSKLSELTDYLVDEYASNNIGISLPSLRLDNFSMEIAEKIQQVRKSGLTFAPEAGTQRLRDVINKGVSEEDLQNATKKAFEMGWNSVKLYFMIGL
;
A
#
# COMPACT_ATOMS: atom_id res chain seq x y z
N ASP A 1 -22.12 -5.55 -8.46
CA ASP A 1 -22.85 -4.44 -9.07
C ASP A 1 -22.01 -3.18 -9.24
N ILE A 2 -21.23 -2.81 -8.24
CA ILE A 2 -20.41 -1.61 -8.19
C ILE A 2 -18.97 -2.01 -7.93
N VAL A 3 -18.07 -1.57 -8.78
CA VAL A 3 -16.62 -1.72 -8.57
C VAL A 3 -16.03 -0.32 -8.45
N VAL A 4 -15.26 -0.09 -7.40
CA VAL A 4 -14.51 1.15 -7.22
C VAL A 4 -13.08 0.93 -7.67
N LEU A 5 -12.65 1.70 -8.68
CA LEU A 5 -11.31 1.68 -9.22
C LEU A 5 -10.49 2.78 -8.56
N GLY A 6 -9.55 2.41 -7.73
CA GLY A 6 -8.66 3.35 -7.05
C GLY A 6 -8.95 3.49 -5.54
N GLU A 7 -8.82 4.71 -5.06
CA GLU A 7 -8.83 5.03 -3.62
C GLU A 7 -10.23 5.37 -3.13
N GLY A 8 -10.60 4.85 -1.96
CA GLY A 8 -11.99 4.79 -1.49
C GLY A 8 -12.47 5.95 -0.61
N GLU A 9 -11.57 6.76 -0.08
CA GLU A 9 -11.88 7.70 0.99
C GLU A 9 -12.96 8.73 0.61
N GLU A 10 -12.89 9.29 -0.60
CA GLU A 10 -13.87 10.25 -1.09
C GLU A 10 -15.04 9.56 -1.79
N VAL A 11 -14.75 8.63 -2.69
CA VAL A 11 -15.75 8.00 -3.55
C VAL A 11 -16.79 7.22 -2.75
N ASN A 12 -16.42 6.63 -1.61
CA ASN A 12 -17.37 5.97 -0.72
C ASN A 12 -18.42 6.94 -0.16
N LEU A 13 -18.01 8.16 0.19
CA LEU A 13 -18.94 9.19 0.65
C LEU A 13 -19.87 9.65 -0.47
N GLU A 14 -19.35 9.80 -1.68
CA GLU A 14 -20.13 10.16 -2.87
C GLU A 14 -21.21 9.10 -3.17
N ILE A 15 -20.81 7.82 -3.19
CA ILE A 15 -21.76 6.69 -3.39
C ILE A 15 -22.80 6.64 -2.27
N LEU A 16 -22.39 6.77 -1.01
CA LEU A 16 -23.32 6.74 0.13
C LEU A 16 -24.30 7.90 0.12
N ASN A 17 -23.87 9.09 -0.29
CA ASN A 17 -24.77 10.23 -0.43
C ASN A 17 -25.76 10.03 -1.57
N ALA A 18 -25.30 9.57 -2.73
CA ALA A 18 -26.18 9.20 -3.83
C ALA A 18 -27.20 8.12 -3.42
N TYR A 19 -26.78 7.11 -2.65
CA TYR A 19 -27.66 6.08 -2.12
C TYR A 19 -28.73 6.63 -1.17
N LYS A 20 -28.36 7.56 -0.28
CA LYS A 20 -29.33 8.22 0.62
C LYS A 20 -30.40 8.99 -0.16
N GLU A 21 -30.01 9.71 -1.20
CA GLU A 21 -30.94 10.45 -2.07
C GLU A 21 -31.83 9.49 -2.88
N TRP A 22 -31.25 8.42 -3.43
CA TRP A 22 -32.03 7.38 -4.11
C TRP A 22 -33.09 6.77 -3.21
N LYS A 23 -32.76 6.44 -1.96
CA LYS A 23 -33.74 5.91 -0.98
C LYS A 23 -34.91 6.86 -0.72
N LYS A 24 -34.68 8.18 -0.72
CA LYS A 24 -35.74 9.19 -0.56
C LYS A 24 -36.63 9.24 -1.80
N ASN A 25 -36.03 9.22 -2.98
CA ASN A 25 -36.73 9.42 -4.25
C ASN A 25 -37.47 8.16 -4.74
N LYS A 26 -37.15 6.98 -4.22
CA LYS A 26 -37.76 5.68 -4.55
C LYS A 26 -37.73 5.36 -6.05
N THR A 27 -36.71 5.77 -6.78
CA THR A 27 -36.48 5.38 -8.18
C THR A 27 -36.02 3.94 -8.29
N THR A 28 -35.83 3.43 -9.52
CA THR A 28 -35.40 2.04 -9.73
C THR A 28 -33.94 1.85 -9.34
N ARG A 29 -33.54 0.59 -9.14
CA ARG A 29 -32.14 0.25 -8.89
C ARG A 29 -31.27 0.56 -10.11
N GLU A 30 -31.78 0.38 -11.29
CA GLU A 30 -31.12 0.71 -12.55
C GLU A 30 -30.81 2.21 -12.65
N ASP A 31 -31.76 3.07 -12.24
CA ASP A 31 -31.55 4.53 -12.20
C ASP A 31 -30.44 4.90 -11.24
N PHE A 32 -30.40 4.27 -10.06
CA PHE A 32 -29.31 4.49 -9.10
C PHE A 32 -27.94 4.09 -9.66
N LEU A 33 -27.83 2.90 -10.26
CA LEU A 33 -26.58 2.43 -10.85
C LEU A 33 -26.13 3.34 -12.01
N TYR A 34 -27.08 3.79 -12.83
CA TYR A 34 -26.79 4.73 -13.89
C TYR A 34 -26.31 6.09 -13.34
N GLN A 35 -26.97 6.60 -12.31
CA GLN A 35 -26.59 7.87 -11.68
C GLN A 35 -25.17 7.83 -11.12
N ILE A 36 -24.80 6.79 -10.37
CA ILE A 36 -23.47 6.69 -9.74
C ILE A 36 -22.35 6.37 -10.75
N SER A 37 -22.66 5.92 -11.95
CA SER A 37 -21.64 5.66 -12.99
C SER A 37 -20.90 6.91 -13.46
N SER A 38 -21.45 8.11 -13.20
CA SER A 38 -20.80 9.39 -13.45
C SER A 38 -19.75 9.78 -12.40
N ILE A 39 -19.71 9.07 -11.27
CA ILE A 39 -18.71 9.31 -10.20
C ILE A 39 -17.35 8.77 -10.65
N GLU A 40 -16.31 9.61 -10.60
CA GLU A 40 -14.96 9.18 -10.96
C GLU A 40 -14.50 8.00 -10.09
N GLY A 41 -14.03 6.94 -10.74
CA GLY A 41 -13.61 5.71 -10.08
C GLY A 41 -14.70 4.64 -9.99
N VAL A 42 -15.94 4.95 -10.33
CA VAL A 42 -17.03 3.97 -10.28
C VAL A 42 -17.17 3.27 -11.64
N TYR A 43 -17.13 1.94 -11.60
CA TYR A 43 -17.41 1.06 -12.73
C TYR A 43 -18.62 0.19 -12.40
N ILE A 44 -19.62 0.24 -13.28
CA ILE A 44 -20.86 -0.55 -13.17
C ILE A 44 -20.88 -1.58 -14.30
N PRO A 45 -20.53 -2.85 -14.03
CA PRO A 45 -20.40 -3.87 -15.09
C PRO A 45 -21.64 -4.03 -15.97
N SER A 46 -22.85 -3.87 -15.40
CA SER A 46 -24.11 -4.00 -16.17
C SER A 46 -24.37 -2.89 -17.18
N LEU A 47 -23.56 -1.83 -17.18
CA LEU A 47 -23.63 -0.73 -18.16
C LEU A 47 -22.63 -0.89 -19.31
N TYR A 48 -21.99 -2.07 -19.42
CA TYR A 48 -21.05 -2.39 -20.49
C TYR A 48 -21.36 -3.75 -21.10
N ASP A 49 -21.28 -3.83 -22.40
CA ASP A 49 -21.32 -5.08 -23.15
C ASP A 49 -19.88 -5.56 -23.41
N VAL A 50 -19.64 -6.80 -23.11
CA VAL A 50 -18.35 -7.46 -23.35
C VAL A 50 -18.51 -8.44 -24.51
N THR A 51 -17.67 -8.29 -25.51
CA THR A 51 -17.59 -9.22 -26.64
C THR A 51 -16.27 -9.95 -26.61
N ASP A 52 -16.30 -11.25 -26.96
CA ASP A 52 -15.11 -12.10 -26.94
C ASP A 52 -14.65 -12.41 -28.37
N ASN A 53 -13.37 -12.69 -28.53
CA ASN A 53 -12.78 -13.32 -29.68
C ASN A 53 -13.12 -14.83 -29.74
N GLU A 54 -12.87 -15.47 -30.88
CA GLU A 54 -13.04 -16.91 -31.05
C GLU A 54 -12.25 -17.73 -30.02
N GLU A 55 -11.10 -17.22 -29.57
CA GLU A 55 -10.22 -17.80 -28.57
C GLU A 55 -10.67 -17.55 -27.10
N LYS A 56 -11.88 -17.00 -26.89
CA LYS A 56 -12.43 -16.62 -25.58
C LYS A 56 -11.60 -15.58 -24.80
N THR A 57 -10.84 -14.78 -25.51
CA THR A 57 -10.21 -13.57 -24.96
C THR A 57 -11.14 -12.38 -25.19
N VAL A 58 -11.16 -11.42 -24.25
CA VAL A 58 -11.96 -10.21 -24.39
C VAL A 58 -11.53 -9.44 -25.64
N LYS A 59 -12.47 -9.23 -26.56
CA LYS A 59 -12.27 -8.45 -27.78
C LYS A 59 -12.51 -6.97 -27.51
N GLU A 60 -13.64 -6.67 -26.89
CA GLU A 60 -14.08 -5.29 -26.70
C GLU A 60 -14.99 -5.18 -25.47
N VAL A 61 -14.92 -4.04 -24.78
CA VAL A 61 -15.83 -3.63 -23.70
C VAL A 61 -16.38 -2.26 -24.08
N VAL A 62 -17.67 -2.18 -24.35
CA VAL A 62 -18.33 -0.96 -24.80
C VAL A 62 -19.48 -0.57 -23.88
N PRO A 63 -19.70 0.74 -23.63
CA PRO A 63 -20.89 1.19 -22.92
C PRO A 63 -22.15 0.82 -23.70
N ASN A 64 -23.18 0.34 -23.00
CA ASN A 64 -24.48 0.00 -23.59
C ASN A 64 -25.55 1.07 -23.38
N ARG A 65 -25.16 2.22 -22.80
CA ARG A 65 -26.01 3.41 -22.64
C ARG A 65 -25.23 4.68 -22.95
N GLU A 66 -25.96 5.72 -23.33
CA GLU A 66 -25.39 7.07 -23.52
C GLU A 66 -24.80 7.62 -22.21
N ASN A 67 -23.86 8.53 -22.33
CA ASN A 67 -23.17 9.20 -21.22
C ASN A 67 -22.40 8.28 -20.23
N ILE A 68 -22.22 7.02 -20.57
CA ILE A 68 -21.32 6.13 -19.82
C ILE A 68 -19.90 6.28 -20.35
N PRO A 69 -18.88 6.48 -19.48
CA PRO A 69 -17.49 6.58 -19.92
C PRO A 69 -17.03 5.31 -20.63
N SER A 70 -16.45 5.41 -21.81
CA SER A 70 -15.87 4.25 -22.50
C SER A 70 -14.73 3.59 -21.70
N LYS A 71 -14.04 4.37 -20.88
CA LYS A 71 -13.00 3.93 -19.96
C LYS A 71 -13.16 4.66 -18.62
N PRO A 72 -13.63 3.99 -17.59
CA PRO A 72 -13.68 4.60 -16.25
C PRO A 72 -12.28 5.01 -15.79
N HIS A 73 -12.17 6.24 -15.28
CA HIS A 73 -10.93 6.75 -14.74
C HIS A 73 -10.78 6.32 -13.30
N LYS A 74 -9.57 5.88 -12.95
CA LYS A 74 -9.22 5.52 -11.58
C LYS A 74 -9.27 6.75 -10.66
N ARG A 75 -9.95 6.63 -9.52
CA ARG A 75 -9.93 7.66 -8.47
C ARG A 75 -8.55 7.74 -7.82
N ILE A 76 -8.02 8.94 -7.70
CA ILE A 76 -6.74 9.22 -7.04
C ILE A 76 -6.94 10.33 -6.01
N ILE A 77 -6.61 10.05 -4.76
CA ILE A 77 -6.51 11.08 -3.72
C ILE A 77 -5.25 11.90 -3.98
N LYS A 78 -5.42 13.16 -4.33
CA LYS A 78 -4.30 14.06 -4.63
C LYS A 78 -3.58 14.52 -3.38
N ASP A 79 -4.32 14.81 -2.34
CA ASP A 79 -3.82 15.27 -1.05
C ASP A 79 -3.90 14.16 0.01
N VAL A 80 -2.85 13.33 0.06
CA VAL A 80 -2.76 12.25 1.06
C VAL A 80 -2.41 12.77 2.47
N GLU A 81 -1.96 14.02 2.56
CA GLU A 81 -1.61 14.68 3.82
C GLU A 81 -2.87 14.91 4.68
N ASN A 82 -3.92 15.44 4.07
CA ASN A 82 -5.14 15.81 4.77
C ASN A 82 -6.26 14.76 4.69
N VAL A 83 -5.98 13.61 4.07
CA VAL A 83 -6.98 12.54 4.00
C VAL A 83 -7.35 12.07 5.42
N PRO A 84 -8.65 11.81 5.70
CA PRO A 84 -9.07 11.28 6.99
C PRO A 84 -8.36 9.96 7.32
N TYR A 85 -7.78 9.89 8.51
CA TYR A 85 -7.17 8.65 9.02
C TYR A 85 -7.91 8.22 10.29
N PRO A 86 -8.20 6.92 10.48
CA PRO A 86 -8.85 6.44 11.68
C PRO A 86 -7.98 6.70 12.92
N GLU A 87 -8.43 7.57 13.82
CA GLU A 87 -7.69 7.92 15.06
C GLU A 87 -7.97 6.94 16.20
N LYS A 88 -9.08 6.21 16.13
CA LYS A 88 -9.49 5.19 17.10
C LYS A 88 -9.80 3.90 16.35
N LEU A 89 -8.88 2.97 16.42
CA LEU A 89 -9.06 1.65 15.83
C LEU A 89 -9.93 0.77 16.72
N ILE A 90 -10.68 -0.14 16.09
CA ILE A 90 -11.36 -1.22 16.80
C ILE A 90 -10.31 -2.29 17.10
N VAL A 91 -9.99 -2.44 18.40
CA VAL A 91 -9.03 -3.45 18.87
C VAL A 91 -9.78 -4.73 19.20
N PRO A 92 -9.43 -5.89 18.60
CA PRO A 92 -10.07 -7.16 18.91
C PRO A 92 -9.71 -7.65 20.34
N PHE A 93 -10.60 -8.40 20.95
CA PHE A 93 -10.37 -9.04 22.25
C PHE A 93 -9.49 -10.29 22.18
N ILE A 94 -9.30 -10.83 20.99
CA ILE A 94 -8.48 -12.01 20.74
C ILE A 94 -7.17 -11.60 20.07
N ASP A 95 -6.13 -12.36 20.26
CA ASP A 95 -4.86 -12.17 19.54
C ASP A 95 -5.08 -12.39 18.04
N THR A 96 -4.63 -11.43 17.25
CA THR A 96 -4.62 -11.50 15.79
C THR A 96 -3.19 -11.60 15.27
N VAL A 97 -3.04 -12.03 14.03
CA VAL A 97 -1.71 -12.17 13.39
C VAL A 97 -0.94 -10.85 13.36
N HIS A 98 -1.66 -9.72 13.36
CA HIS A 98 -1.09 -8.39 13.24
C HIS A 98 -1.60 -7.44 14.34
N ASN A 99 -1.25 -7.72 15.59
CA ASN A 99 -1.53 -6.84 16.73
C ASN A 99 -0.53 -5.67 16.74
N ARG A 100 -0.73 -4.69 15.87
CA ARG A 100 0.18 -3.56 15.71
C ARG A 100 -0.49 -2.33 15.14
N VAL A 101 0.07 -1.17 15.42
CA VAL A 101 -0.25 0.07 14.69
C VAL A 101 0.37 -0.02 13.29
N VAL A 102 -0.42 0.21 12.25
CA VAL A 102 0.08 0.32 10.87
C VAL A 102 0.07 1.78 10.46
N LEU A 103 1.23 2.32 10.11
CA LEU A 103 1.42 3.71 9.70
C LEU A 103 1.73 3.77 8.20
N GLU A 104 0.78 4.23 7.40
CA GLU A 104 0.95 4.39 5.95
C GLU A 104 1.76 5.65 5.66
N LEU A 105 2.98 5.47 5.14
CA LEU A 105 3.93 6.55 4.85
C LEU A 105 3.58 7.29 3.55
N PHE A 106 3.34 6.52 2.50
CA PHE A 106 3.06 7.03 1.17
C PHE A 106 2.35 6.00 0.31
N ARG A 107 1.79 6.45 -0.79
CA ARG A 107 1.17 5.63 -1.83
C ARG A 107 1.94 5.72 -3.14
N GLY A 108 1.92 4.64 -3.90
CA GLY A 108 2.61 4.54 -5.19
C GLY A 108 3.99 3.90 -5.09
N CYS A 109 4.57 3.64 -6.25
CA CYS A 109 5.93 3.14 -6.40
C CYS A 109 6.46 3.47 -7.80
N THR A 110 7.71 3.95 -7.91
CA THR A 110 8.34 4.31 -9.19
C THR A 110 9.25 3.22 -9.74
N ARG A 111 9.48 2.13 -9.00
CA ARG A 111 10.50 1.13 -9.34
C ARG A 111 10.27 0.40 -10.66
N GLY A 112 9.02 0.18 -11.06
CA GLY A 112 8.69 -0.35 -12.37
C GLY A 112 9.02 -1.84 -12.57
N CYS A 113 9.01 -2.63 -11.51
CA CYS A 113 9.14 -4.10 -11.62
C CYS A 113 8.03 -4.63 -12.54
N ARG A 114 8.38 -5.39 -13.58
CA ARG A 114 7.44 -5.78 -14.65
C ARG A 114 6.31 -6.68 -14.21
N PHE A 115 6.50 -7.46 -13.15
CA PHE A 115 5.48 -8.33 -12.58
C PHE A 115 4.55 -7.60 -11.59
N CYS A 116 4.89 -6.37 -11.16
CA CYS A 116 4.21 -5.71 -10.07
C CYS A 116 3.06 -4.83 -10.56
N GLN A 117 1.84 -5.34 -10.46
CA GLN A 117 0.64 -4.57 -10.77
C GLN A 117 0.45 -3.37 -9.82
N ALA A 118 0.74 -3.54 -8.53
CA ALA A 118 0.62 -2.48 -7.53
C ALA A 118 1.49 -1.26 -7.87
N GLY A 119 2.71 -1.48 -8.38
CA GLY A 119 3.60 -0.41 -8.84
C GLY A 119 3.05 0.41 -10.01
N MET A 120 2.06 -0.10 -10.75
CA MET A 120 1.38 0.61 -11.83
C MET A 120 0.07 1.24 -11.36
N ILE A 121 -0.73 0.51 -10.57
CA ILE A 121 -2.08 0.94 -10.15
C ILE A 121 -2.01 2.14 -9.20
N TYR A 122 -1.06 2.18 -8.28
CA TYR A 122 -1.02 3.21 -7.22
C TYR A 122 -0.16 4.44 -7.55
N ARG A 123 0.26 4.61 -8.80
CA ARG A 123 0.91 5.85 -9.24
C ARG A 123 -0.08 7.00 -9.29
N PRO A 124 0.41 8.26 -9.03
CA PRO A 124 1.77 8.70 -8.69
C PRO A 124 2.16 8.44 -7.24
N ILE A 125 3.45 8.65 -6.89
CA ILE A 125 3.89 8.69 -5.49
C ILE A 125 3.32 9.94 -4.82
N ARG A 126 2.79 9.75 -3.58
CA ARG A 126 2.27 10.82 -2.72
C ARG A 126 2.63 10.47 -1.29
N GLU A 127 3.55 11.22 -0.72
CA GLU A 127 4.06 11.03 0.63
C GLU A 127 3.28 11.89 1.64
N LYS A 128 3.15 11.41 2.87
CA LYS A 128 2.74 12.21 4.03
C LYS A 128 3.98 12.85 4.65
N SER A 129 3.83 14.04 5.23
CA SER A 129 4.90 14.70 5.97
C SER A 129 5.24 13.93 7.26
N VAL A 130 6.44 14.14 7.78
CA VAL A 130 6.86 13.55 9.06
C VAL A 130 5.97 14.08 10.19
N GLU A 131 5.61 15.35 10.17
CA GLU A 131 4.73 15.98 11.13
C GLU A 131 3.36 15.29 11.17
N ARG A 132 2.78 15.04 9.99
CA ARG A 132 1.50 14.32 9.90
C ARG A 132 1.60 12.88 10.41
N LEU A 133 2.69 12.20 10.09
CA LEU A 133 2.91 10.83 10.56
C LEU A 133 3.09 10.75 12.08
N LYS A 134 3.77 11.74 12.68
CA LYS A 134 3.88 11.88 14.15
C LYS A 134 2.51 12.04 14.81
N GLU A 135 1.68 12.95 14.31
CA GLU A 135 0.30 13.14 14.82
C GLU A 135 -0.54 11.85 14.75
N ILE A 136 -0.46 11.14 13.63
CA ILE A 136 -1.22 9.91 13.42
C ILE A 136 -0.75 8.81 14.37
N VAL A 137 0.56 8.56 14.44
CA VAL A 137 1.09 7.48 15.27
C VAL A 137 0.85 7.69 16.75
N ASP A 138 0.96 8.94 17.24
CA ASP A 138 0.68 9.29 18.63
C ASP A 138 -0.76 8.98 19.03
N LYS A 139 -1.71 9.32 18.16
CA LYS A 139 -3.13 9.01 18.37
C LYS A 139 -3.40 7.52 18.35
N LEU A 140 -2.79 6.81 17.40
CA LEU A 140 -2.99 5.36 17.25
C LEU A 140 -2.41 4.58 18.43
N VAL A 141 -1.18 4.87 18.84
CA VAL A 141 -0.54 4.21 20.00
C VAL A 141 -1.38 4.44 21.26
N LYS A 142 -1.77 5.69 21.52
CA LYS A 142 -2.61 6.03 22.69
C LYS A 142 -3.99 5.38 22.68
N SER A 143 -4.59 5.19 21.50
CA SER A 143 -5.95 4.63 21.40
C SER A 143 -6.00 3.11 21.38
N THR A 144 -4.92 2.43 20.99
CA THR A 144 -4.90 0.97 20.83
C THR A 144 -4.15 0.23 21.94
N GLY A 145 -3.11 0.84 22.50
CA GLY A 145 -2.20 0.19 23.43
C GLY A 145 -1.32 -0.89 22.81
N TYR A 146 -1.17 -0.93 21.48
CA TYR A 146 -0.26 -1.86 20.82
C TYR A 146 1.20 -1.54 21.12
N ASP A 147 2.03 -2.58 21.17
CA ASP A 147 3.47 -2.52 21.46
C ASP A 147 4.35 -2.64 20.20
N GLU A 148 3.76 -2.50 19.01
CA GLU A 148 4.47 -2.50 17.74
C GLU A 148 3.89 -1.46 16.78
N ILE A 149 4.78 -0.70 16.12
CA ILE A 149 4.47 0.21 15.02
C ILE A 149 5.07 -0.36 13.73
N SER A 150 4.24 -0.63 12.74
CA SER A 150 4.66 -1.11 11.42
C SER A 150 4.51 -0.02 10.38
N LEU A 151 5.61 0.37 9.73
CA LEU A 151 5.58 1.33 8.64
C LEU A 151 5.10 0.66 7.36
N SER A 152 4.11 1.24 6.69
CA SER A 152 3.46 0.62 5.53
C SER A 152 3.62 1.46 4.27
N SER A 153 4.12 0.81 3.21
CA SER A 153 4.16 1.33 1.84
C SER A 153 4.50 0.21 0.87
N LEU A 154 4.52 0.50 -0.44
CA LEU A 154 5.01 -0.45 -1.44
C LEU A 154 6.54 -0.60 -1.46
N SER A 155 7.27 0.34 -0.86
CA SER A 155 8.74 0.34 -0.81
C SER A 155 9.21 1.26 0.32
N THR A 156 9.18 0.79 1.55
CA THR A 156 9.40 1.62 2.75
C THR A 156 10.76 2.33 2.74
N SER A 157 11.81 1.68 2.24
CA SER A 157 13.13 2.27 2.08
C SER A 157 13.20 3.44 1.07
N ASP A 158 12.15 3.66 0.29
CA ASP A 158 12.08 4.77 -0.68
C ASP A 158 11.37 6.01 -0.14
N TYR A 159 10.89 5.98 1.10
CA TYR A 159 10.31 7.16 1.74
C TYR A 159 11.40 8.24 1.93
N SER A 160 11.14 9.44 1.41
CA SER A 160 12.16 10.50 1.30
C SER A 160 12.73 10.95 2.64
N LYS A 161 11.97 10.82 3.73
CA LYS A 161 12.33 11.23 5.09
C LYS A 161 12.37 10.07 6.09
N LEU A 162 12.75 8.89 5.63
CA LEU A 162 12.70 7.68 6.46
C LEU A 162 13.59 7.80 7.70
N SER A 163 14.80 8.37 7.59
CA SER A 163 15.71 8.55 8.72
C SER A 163 15.11 9.47 9.79
N GLU A 164 14.60 10.65 9.38
CA GLU A 164 13.98 11.61 10.28
C GLU A 164 12.78 11.02 11.05
N LEU A 165 11.93 10.29 10.34
CA LEU A 165 10.79 9.62 10.95
C LEU A 165 11.25 8.52 11.92
N THR A 166 12.25 7.73 11.53
CA THR A 166 12.76 6.63 12.35
C THR A 166 13.41 7.16 13.63
N ASP A 167 14.17 8.25 13.54
CA ASP A 167 14.78 8.89 14.71
C ASP A 167 13.70 9.30 15.71
N TYR A 168 12.68 9.99 15.26
CA TYR A 168 11.54 10.35 16.12
C TYR A 168 10.88 9.13 16.76
N LEU A 169 10.58 8.07 15.98
CA LEU A 169 9.91 6.90 16.51
C LEU A 169 10.75 6.15 17.55
N VAL A 170 12.06 6.08 17.36
CA VAL A 170 12.96 5.47 18.34
C VAL A 170 13.03 6.33 19.61
N ASP A 171 13.26 7.63 19.48
CA ASP A 171 13.37 8.55 20.60
C ASP A 171 12.11 8.58 21.49
N GLU A 172 10.92 8.58 20.85
CA GLU A 172 9.65 8.69 21.55
C GLU A 172 9.18 7.34 22.16
N TYR A 173 9.38 6.23 21.44
CA TYR A 173 8.72 4.97 21.78
C TYR A 173 9.64 3.88 22.32
N ALA A 174 10.97 3.98 22.16
CA ALA A 174 11.89 2.96 22.62
C ALA A 174 11.84 2.74 24.15
N SER A 175 11.72 3.83 24.91
CA SER A 175 11.63 3.78 26.38
C SER A 175 10.38 3.04 26.89
N ASN A 176 9.34 2.98 26.07
CA ASN A 176 8.09 2.28 26.36
C ASN A 176 8.05 0.84 25.80
N ASN A 177 9.18 0.31 25.30
CA ASN A 177 9.30 -1.00 24.66
C ASN A 177 8.37 -1.20 23.45
N ILE A 178 7.99 -0.13 22.75
CA ILE A 178 7.19 -0.20 21.54
C ILE A 178 8.14 -0.45 20.36
N GLY A 179 8.03 -1.64 19.76
CA GLY A 179 8.86 -2.06 18.64
C GLY A 179 8.51 -1.34 17.33
N ILE A 180 9.52 -1.13 16.47
CA ILE A 180 9.32 -0.57 15.14
C ILE A 180 9.62 -1.64 14.11
N SER A 181 8.71 -1.84 13.16
CA SER A 181 8.83 -2.82 12.08
C SER A 181 8.87 -2.11 10.72
N LEU A 182 9.85 -2.49 9.90
CA LEU A 182 10.04 -1.98 8.54
C LEU A 182 9.75 -3.10 7.52
N PRO A 183 8.51 -3.31 7.14
CA PRO A 183 8.20 -4.21 6.03
C PRO A 183 8.61 -3.58 4.70
N SER A 184 8.70 -4.40 3.66
CA SER A 184 8.98 -3.95 2.29
C SER A 184 10.31 -3.23 2.11
N LEU A 185 11.35 -3.71 2.81
CA LEU A 185 12.72 -3.23 2.61
C LEU A 185 13.29 -3.73 1.29
N ARG A 186 13.95 -2.83 0.58
CA ARG A 186 14.68 -3.14 -0.65
C ARG A 186 16.17 -3.34 -0.36
N LEU A 187 16.78 -4.29 -1.06
CA LEU A 187 18.21 -4.61 -0.94
C LEU A 187 19.11 -3.46 -1.40
N ASP A 188 18.73 -2.82 -2.51
CA ASP A 188 19.48 -1.73 -3.14
C ASP A 188 19.43 -0.39 -2.37
N ASN A 189 18.50 -0.27 -1.41
CA ASN A 189 18.34 0.92 -0.57
C ASN A 189 18.22 0.55 0.91
N PHE A 190 18.92 -0.48 1.36
CA PHE A 190 18.90 -0.92 2.75
C PHE A 190 19.86 -0.08 3.59
N SER A 191 19.30 0.78 4.45
CA SER A 191 20.08 1.58 5.39
C SER A 191 20.42 0.79 6.66
N MET A 192 21.71 0.56 6.86
CA MET A 192 22.23 -0.10 8.06
C MET A 192 22.00 0.73 9.32
N GLU A 193 22.21 2.03 9.22
CA GLU A 193 22.00 2.96 10.32
C GLU A 193 20.58 2.91 10.87
N ILE A 194 19.59 2.89 9.97
CA ILE A 194 18.18 2.76 10.36
C ILE A 194 17.90 1.40 11.02
N ALA A 195 18.48 0.33 10.46
CA ALA A 195 18.30 -1.00 11.01
C ALA A 195 18.92 -1.14 12.43
N GLU A 196 20.09 -0.54 12.67
CA GLU A 196 20.73 -0.48 13.98
C GLU A 196 19.88 0.23 15.04
N LYS A 197 19.35 1.39 14.68
CA LYS A 197 18.50 2.19 15.57
C LYS A 197 17.27 1.41 16.01
N ILE A 198 16.58 0.79 15.05
CA ILE A 198 15.35 0.03 15.32
C ILE A 198 15.62 -1.23 16.15
N GLN A 199 16.75 -1.90 15.97
CA GLN A 199 17.14 -3.08 16.76
C GLN A 199 17.34 -2.81 18.23
N GLN A 200 17.68 -1.58 18.60
CA GLN A 200 17.89 -1.22 20.02
C GLN A 200 16.62 -1.44 20.85
N VAL A 201 15.45 -1.33 20.22
CA VAL A 201 14.17 -1.56 20.90
C VAL A 201 13.78 -3.04 20.86
N ARG A 202 13.69 -3.61 19.68
CA ARG A 202 13.30 -5.01 19.48
C ARG A 202 13.86 -5.54 18.16
N LYS A 203 14.54 -6.70 18.21
CA LYS A 203 14.99 -7.37 16.99
C LYS A 203 13.80 -7.90 16.20
N SER A 204 13.55 -7.33 15.03
CA SER A 204 12.61 -7.87 14.05
C SER A 204 13.33 -8.73 13.03
N GLY A 205 12.65 -9.72 12.44
CA GLY A 205 13.22 -10.52 11.35
C GLY A 205 13.44 -9.69 10.10
N LEU A 206 14.57 -9.89 9.42
CA LEU A 206 14.82 -9.28 8.11
C LEU A 206 14.26 -10.14 6.99
N THR A 207 13.55 -9.50 6.09
CA THR A 207 13.00 -10.13 4.89
C THR A 207 13.34 -9.29 3.67
N PHE A 208 13.94 -9.93 2.67
CA PHE A 208 14.27 -9.31 1.40
C PHE A 208 13.66 -10.10 0.23
N ALA A 209 13.41 -9.42 -0.87
CA ALA A 209 12.81 -9.98 -2.06
C ALA A 209 13.71 -9.76 -3.29
N PRO A 210 14.75 -10.58 -3.51
CA PRO A 210 15.51 -10.54 -4.76
C PRO A 210 14.68 -11.01 -5.96
N GLU A 211 13.60 -11.77 -5.74
CA GLU A 211 12.65 -12.34 -6.69
C GLU A 211 13.24 -13.41 -7.61
N ALA A 212 14.47 -13.21 -8.10
CA ALA A 212 15.14 -14.16 -8.99
C ALA A 212 16.58 -14.44 -8.54
N GLY A 213 17.05 -15.69 -8.74
CA GLY A 213 18.37 -16.14 -8.30
C GLY A 213 19.51 -15.63 -9.19
N THR A 214 19.25 -15.24 -10.44
CA THR A 214 20.28 -14.77 -11.37
C THR A 214 20.12 -13.31 -11.71
N GLN A 215 21.24 -12.59 -11.94
CA GLN A 215 21.24 -11.20 -12.38
C GLN A 215 20.43 -11.04 -13.66
N ARG A 216 20.62 -11.94 -14.65
CA ARG A 216 19.88 -11.89 -15.90
C ARG A 216 18.34 -11.88 -15.70
N LEU A 217 17.82 -12.71 -14.80
CA LEU A 217 16.37 -12.71 -14.53
C LEU A 217 15.94 -11.47 -13.75
N ARG A 218 16.73 -10.99 -12.80
CA ARG A 218 16.42 -9.73 -12.11
C ARG A 218 16.34 -8.55 -13.09
N ASP A 219 17.23 -8.51 -14.07
CA ASP A 219 17.20 -7.48 -15.12
C ASP A 219 15.97 -7.63 -16.03
N VAL A 220 15.65 -8.88 -16.43
CA VAL A 220 14.46 -9.18 -17.25
C VAL A 220 13.19 -8.71 -16.57
N ILE A 221 13.02 -8.92 -15.26
CA ILE A 221 11.85 -8.48 -14.50
C ILE A 221 11.95 -7.01 -14.03
N ASN A 222 13.01 -6.31 -14.36
CA ASN A 222 13.30 -4.94 -13.94
C ASN A 222 13.27 -4.77 -12.41
N LYS A 223 13.87 -5.72 -11.68
CA LYS A 223 13.89 -5.64 -10.20
C LYS A 223 14.83 -4.56 -9.69
N GLY A 224 15.91 -4.24 -10.43
CA GLY A 224 16.89 -3.21 -10.08
C GLY A 224 17.67 -3.55 -8.80
N VAL A 225 17.96 -4.82 -8.57
CA VAL A 225 18.77 -5.33 -7.45
C VAL A 225 19.92 -6.13 -8.03
N SER A 226 21.15 -5.77 -7.69
CA SER A 226 22.34 -6.48 -8.11
C SER A 226 22.66 -7.66 -7.18
N GLU A 227 23.57 -8.53 -7.63
CA GLU A 227 24.10 -9.59 -6.77
C GLU A 227 24.91 -9.01 -5.61
N GLU A 228 25.65 -7.93 -5.87
CA GLU A 228 26.41 -7.21 -4.85
C GLU A 228 25.49 -6.62 -3.77
N ASP A 229 24.35 -6.03 -4.14
CA ASP A 229 23.35 -5.54 -3.16
C ASP A 229 22.89 -6.66 -2.23
N LEU A 230 22.59 -7.84 -2.80
CA LEU A 230 22.16 -9.00 -2.02
C LEU A 230 23.25 -9.48 -1.06
N GLN A 231 24.48 -9.61 -1.55
CA GLN A 231 25.62 -10.03 -0.74
C GLN A 231 25.93 -9.03 0.37
N ASN A 232 25.98 -7.74 0.05
CA ASN A 232 26.27 -6.68 0.99
C ASN A 232 25.20 -6.56 2.09
N ALA A 233 23.92 -6.57 1.71
CA ALA A 233 22.82 -6.48 2.67
C ALA A 233 22.79 -7.69 3.62
N THR A 234 22.97 -8.91 3.09
CA THR A 234 22.98 -10.13 3.92
C THR A 234 24.21 -10.20 4.83
N LYS A 235 25.41 -9.90 4.31
CA LYS A 235 26.65 -9.87 5.09
C LYS A 235 26.51 -8.90 6.27
N LYS A 236 26.10 -7.67 5.98
CA LYS A 236 25.90 -6.63 6.99
C LYS A 236 24.85 -7.05 8.04
N ALA A 237 23.74 -7.68 7.62
CA ALA A 237 22.76 -8.20 8.55
C ALA A 237 23.36 -9.18 9.56
N PHE A 238 24.19 -10.12 9.10
CA PHE A 238 24.86 -11.07 10.00
C PHE A 238 25.92 -10.40 10.89
N GLU A 239 26.69 -9.44 10.37
CA GLU A 239 27.67 -8.64 11.14
C GLU A 239 27.00 -7.89 12.29
N MET A 240 25.74 -7.46 12.11
CA MET A 240 24.92 -6.79 13.13
C MET A 240 24.20 -7.77 14.08
N GLY A 241 24.45 -9.07 13.93
CA GLY A 241 23.95 -10.10 14.84
C GLY A 241 22.54 -10.61 14.53
N TRP A 242 22.05 -10.46 13.31
CA TRP A 242 20.94 -11.30 12.87
C TRP A 242 21.42 -12.73 12.65
N ASN A 243 20.65 -13.69 13.11
CA ASN A 243 20.97 -15.12 12.95
C ASN A 243 20.38 -15.71 11.67
N SER A 244 19.42 -15.02 11.04
CA SER A 244 18.77 -15.45 9.83
C SER A 244 18.22 -14.28 9.03
N VAL A 245 18.17 -14.48 7.72
CA VAL A 245 17.53 -13.56 6.76
C VAL A 245 16.56 -14.37 5.91
N LYS A 246 15.34 -13.89 5.76
CA LYS A 246 14.33 -14.51 4.91
C LYS A 246 14.42 -13.92 3.50
N LEU A 247 14.51 -14.77 2.49
CA LEU A 247 14.55 -14.37 1.09
C LEU A 247 13.32 -14.88 0.35
N TYR A 248 12.69 -14.00 -0.45
CA TYR A 248 11.60 -14.37 -1.35
C TYR A 248 12.10 -14.53 -2.78
N PHE A 249 11.72 -15.66 -3.38
CA PHE A 249 11.96 -15.97 -4.79
C PHE A 249 10.64 -16.33 -5.46
N MET A 250 10.46 -15.83 -6.68
CA MET A 250 9.32 -16.18 -7.52
C MET A 250 9.61 -17.46 -8.31
N ILE A 251 8.61 -18.29 -8.47
CA ILE A 251 8.66 -19.52 -9.27
C ILE A 251 7.86 -19.29 -10.55
N GLY A 252 8.43 -19.68 -11.69
CA GLY A 252 7.73 -19.57 -12.98
C GLY A 252 7.87 -18.21 -13.66
N LEU A 253 8.96 -17.49 -13.39
CA LEU A 253 9.31 -16.25 -14.09
C LEU A 253 9.72 -16.54 -15.55
#